data_7eca1c6bbcc59a34755c86b1fbc29b20
#
_entry.id   7eca1c6bbcc59a34755c86b1fbc29b20
#
_cell.length_a   1.000
_cell.length_b   1.000
_cell.length_c   1.000
_cell.angle_alpha   90.00
_cell.angle_beta   90.00
_cell.angle_gamma   90.00
#
_symmetry.space_group_name_H-M   'P 1'
#
loop_
_entity.id
_entity.type
_entity.pdbx_description
1 polymer ?
#
loop_
_entity_poly.entity_id
_entity_poly.type
_entity_poly.pdbx_seq_one_letter_code
_entity_poly.pdbx_strand_id
1 'polypeptide(L)'
;MRFLLLCLTAGLAAQETTFRATVPVVLVPVTVTDQRGRLVDGLGADDFVVTDNGRRVNVRVESPDLSTAPLALVVAVQTNDLAAAALLKIRKIGSMVQPVITGELGAMALLTVDDRVTVSKEFTADPNEMTKSFGRLSAGRSRSAVALDAAARAVELFRARPSGERRVLLLIGEAKDRGSTAKLETVLEQLQRENIQVYSATYSATMTQFTTRASERPRPSGAENDILAGLGELVRLGKVNTAEALAVHTGGRKLTFATLHALEGIVARVGEELHGQYLISFPSTGPEGFHGIGVTLRDSSKRTVVARQGYWFGSPP
;
A
#
# COMPACT_ATOMS: atom_id res chain seq x y z
N MET A 1 23.95 -81.81 -17.57
CA MET A 1 24.40 -80.49 -17.04
C MET A 1 23.71 -79.40 -17.81
N ARG A 2 22.58 -78.79 -17.27
CA ARG A 2 21.77 -77.77 -17.91
C ARG A 2 22.08 -76.44 -17.23
N PHE A 3 22.72 -75.50 -17.99
CA PHE A 3 22.93 -74.14 -17.56
C PHE A 3 21.66 -73.37 -17.76
N LEU A 4 21.11 -72.80 -16.67
CA LEU A 4 19.96 -71.83 -16.73
C LEU A 4 20.53 -70.44 -16.79
N LEU A 5 20.29 -69.74 -17.90
CA LEU A 5 20.65 -68.31 -18.09
C LEU A 5 19.54 -67.43 -17.52
N LEU A 6 19.82 -66.70 -16.45
CA LEU A 6 18.89 -65.76 -15.83
C LEU A 6 19.10 -64.39 -16.45
N CYS A 7 18.16 -63.91 -17.31
CA CYS A 7 18.18 -62.56 -17.83
C CYS A 7 17.57 -61.59 -16.80
N LEU A 8 18.41 -60.70 -16.24
CA LEU A 8 18.01 -59.63 -15.35
C LEU A 8 17.63 -58.42 -16.20
N THR A 9 16.33 -58.12 -16.38
CA THR A 9 15.85 -56.92 -17.02
C THR A 9 15.81 -55.79 -16.00
N ALA A 10 16.75 -54.84 -16.07
CA ALA A 10 16.74 -53.61 -15.31
C ALA A 10 15.69 -52.67 -15.93
N GLY A 11 14.55 -52.49 -15.24
CA GLY A 11 13.56 -51.46 -15.59
C GLY A 11 14.10 -50.05 -15.27
N LEU A 12 14.38 -49.26 -16.27
CA LEU A 12 14.59 -47.80 -16.11
C LEU A 12 13.24 -47.16 -15.75
N ALA A 13 13.08 -46.79 -14.48
CA ALA A 13 12.01 -45.90 -14.06
C ALA A 13 12.35 -44.47 -14.58
N ALA A 14 11.65 -44.02 -15.62
CA ALA A 14 11.69 -42.64 -16.05
C ALA A 14 11.02 -41.77 -14.97
N GLN A 15 11.79 -41.01 -14.22
CA GLN A 15 11.27 -39.97 -13.35
C GLN A 15 10.75 -38.84 -14.22
N GLU A 16 9.43 -38.72 -14.32
CA GLU A 16 8.80 -37.53 -14.89
C GLU A 16 9.11 -36.32 -14.01
N THR A 17 10.02 -35.50 -14.45
CA THR A 17 10.31 -34.19 -13.83
C THR A 17 9.12 -33.29 -14.12
N THR A 18 8.16 -33.22 -13.20
CA THR A 18 7.03 -32.27 -13.29
C THR A 18 7.58 -30.87 -13.02
N PHE A 19 7.88 -30.12 -14.07
CA PHE A 19 8.16 -28.69 -13.98
C PHE A 19 6.87 -27.97 -13.58
N ARG A 20 6.71 -27.64 -12.30
CA ARG A 20 5.70 -26.69 -11.85
C ARG A 20 6.23 -25.28 -12.11
N ALA A 21 5.92 -24.72 -13.26
CA ALA A 21 6.12 -23.29 -13.51
C ALA A 21 5.12 -22.55 -12.61
N THR A 22 5.60 -21.94 -11.54
CA THR A 22 4.80 -21.04 -10.70
C THR A 22 4.67 -19.72 -11.46
N VAL A 23 3.53 -19.48 -12.08
CA VAL A 23 3.24 -18.18 -12.70
C VAL A 23 3.02 -17.17 -11.59
N PRO A 24 3.80 -16.08 -11.53
CA PRO A 24 3.61 -15.05 -10.53
C PRO A 24 2.21 -14.45 -10.63
N VAL A 25 1.53 -14.35 -9.49
CA VAL A 25 0.18 -13.78 -9.40
C VAL A 25 0.28 -12.33 -8.94
N VAL A 26 -0.33 -11.44 -9.70
CA VAL A 26 -0.46 -10.03 -9.36
C VAL A 26 -1.67 -9.86 -8.45
N LEU A 27 -1.47 -9.21 -7.29
CA LEU A 27 -2.53 -8.88 -6.34
C LEU A 27 -2.82 -7.39 -6.42
N VAL A 28 -4.09 -7.05 -6.59
CA VAL A 28 -4.57 -5.65 -6.72
C VAL A 28 -5.69 -5.41 -5.72
N PRO A 29 -5.40 -4.77 -4.59
CA PRO A 29 -6.44 -4.27 -3.70
C PRO A 29 -7.27 -3.19 -4.41
N VAL A 30 -8.59 -3.31 -4.36
CA VAL A 30 -9.52 -2.40 -5.04
C VAL A 30 -10.58 -1.91 -4.07
N THR A 31 -10.68 -0.60 -3.92
CA THR A 31 -11.75 0.04 -3.16
C THR A 31 -12.80 0.56 -4.15
N VAL A 32 -14.06 0.19 -3.96
CA VAL A 32 -15.19 0.72 -4.74
C VAL A 32 -16.10 1.50 -3.81
N THR A 33 -16.40 2.75 -4.19
CA THR A 33 -17.31 3.62 -3.42
C THR A 33 -18.42 4.19 -4.29
N ASP A 34 -19.58 4.44 -3.67
CA ASP A 34 -20.69 5.16 -4.29
C ASP A 34 -20.43 6.69 -4.32
N GLN A 35 -21.37 7.46 -4.85
CA GLN A 35 -21.30 8.93 -4.93
C GLN A 35 -21.22 9.61 -3.56
N ARG A 36 -21.64 8.92 -2.50
CA ARG A 36 -21.58 9.41 -1.11
C ARG A 36 -20.31 8.99 -0.39
N GLY A 37 -19.39 8.28 -1.10
CA GLY A 37 -18.14 7.77 -0.54
C GLY A 37 -18.31 6.51 0.31
N ARG A 38 -19.46 5.85 0.32
CA ARG A 38 -19.71 4.59 1.04
C ARG A 38 -19.18 3.43 0.20
N LEU A 39 -18.63 2.43 0.86
CA LEU A 39 -18.17 1.20 0.22
C LEU A 39 -19.33 0.50 -0.49
N VAL A 40 -19.03 -0.12 -1.61
CA VAL A 40 -19.97 -0.91 -2.41
C VAL A 40 -19.59 -2.37 -2.30
N ASP A 41 -20.49 -3.18 -1.74
CA ASP A 41 -20.31 -4.61 -1.54
C ASP A 41 -21.00 -5.42 -2.64
N GLY A 42 -20.73 -6.75 -2.68
CA GLY A 42 -21.44 -7.70 -3.54
C GLY A 42 -20.99 -7.72 -4.99
N LEU A 43 -19.85 -7.10 -5.36
CA LEU A 43 -19.30 -7.15 -6.71
C LEU A 43 -18.54 -8.46 -6.94
N GLY A 44 -18.78 -9.09 -8.10
CA GLY A 44 -18.09 -10.29 -8.56
C GLY A 44 -17.07 -10.01 -9.67
N ALA A 45 -16.40 -11.06 -10.14
CA ALA A 45 -15.40 -10.95 -11.20
C ALA A 45 -15.96 -10.34 -12.51
N ASP A 46 -17.23 -10.61 -12.79
CA ASP A 46 -17.91 -10.10 -13.98
C ASP A 46 -18.21 -8.60 -13.95
N ASP A 47 -18.21 -7.99 -12.78
CA ASP A 47 -18.43 -6.55 -12.62
C ASP A 47 -17.18 -5.74 -12.96
N PHE A 48 -15.99 -6.35 -12.88
CA PHE A 48 -14.72 -5.67 -13.10
C PHE A 48 -14.21 -5.84 -14.53
N VAL A 49 -13.60 -4.77 -15.04
CA VAL A 49 -12.78 -4.79 -16.25
C VAL A 49 -11.38 -4.41 -15.86
N VAL A 50 -10.46 -5.35 -15.97
CA VAL A 50 -9.06 -5.16 -15.60
C VAL A 50 -8.19 -5.25 -16.85
N THR A 51 -7.26 -4.32 -16.96
CA THR A 51 -6.27 -4.31 -18.05
C THR A 51 -4.85 -4.31 -17.50
N ASP A 52 -3.96 -5.03 -18.19
CA ASP A 52 -2.51 -5.04 -18.00
C ASP A 52 -1.87 -4.48 -19.25
N ASN A 53 -1.17 -3.35 -19.16
CA ASN A 53 -0.65 -2.60 -20.31
C ASN A 53 -1.70 -2.39 -21.42
N GLY A 54 -2.94 -2.04 -21.02
CA GLY A 54 -4.06 -1.82 -21.92
C GLY A 54 -4.74 -3.09 -22.45
N ARG A 55 -4.18 -4.29 -22.22
CA ARG A 55 -4.79 -5.57 -22.61
C ARG A 55 -5.69 -6.10 -21.51
N ARG A 56 -6.91 -6.46 -21.84
CA ARG A 56 -7.85 -7.05 -20.89
C ARG A 56 -7.33 -8.40 -20.38
N VAL A 57 -7.38 -8.60 -19.06
CA VAL A 57 -6.98 -9.85 -18.40
C VAL A 57 -8.17 -10.49 -17.67
N ASN A 58 -8.14 -11.83 -17.56
CA ASN A 58 -9.09 -12.57 -16.75
C ASN A 58 -8.64 -12.50 -15.29
N VAL A 59 -9.57 -12.20 -14.41
CA VAL A 59 -9.28 -11.98 -12.99
C VAL A 59 -10.08 -12.95 -12.10
N ARG A 60 -9.53 -13.21 -10.93
CA ARG A 60 -10.26 -13.71 -9.77
C ARG A 60 -10.50 -12.55 -8.81
N VAL A 61 -11.66 -12.52 -8.21
CA VAL A 61 -12.03 -11.49 -7.24
C VAL A 61 -12.39 -12.18 -5.94
N GLU A 62 -11.68 -11.80 -4.88
CA GLU A 62 -12.04 -12.17 -3.51
C GLU A 62 -12.80 -11.00 -2.89
N SER A 63 -14.00 -11.31 -2.38
CA SER A 63 -14.83 -10.36 -1.65
C SER A 63 -14.15 -9.98 -0.33
N PRO A 64 -14.40 -8.77 0.21
CA PRO A 64 -13.88 -8.34 1.51
C PRO A 64 -14.13 -9.33 2.64
N ASP A 65 -15.33 -9.92 2.68
CA ASP A 65 -15.75 -10.88 3.72
C ASP A 65 -14.94 -12.19 3.72
N LEU A 66 -14.24 -12.49 2.63
CA LEU A 66 -13.43 -13.70 2.47
C LEU A 66 -11.94 -13.47 2.76
N SER A 67 -11.52 -12.22 2.88
CA SER A 67 -10.11 -11.89 3.13
C SER A 67 -9.76 -12.06 4.60
N THR A 68 -9.18 -13.18 4.96
CA THR A 68 -8.69 -13.48 6.32
C THR A 68 -7.21 -13.16 6.53
N ALA A 69 -6.53 -12.60 5.53
CA ALA A 69 -5.10 -12.32 5.61
C ALA A 69 -4.80 -11.26 6.68
N PRO A 70 -3.89 -11.55 7.62
CA PRO A 70 -3.46 -10.59 8.64
C PRO A 70 -2.91 -9.31 7.99
N LEU A 71 -3.07 -8.18 8.67
CA LEU A 71 -2.59 -6.89 8.19
C LEU A 71 -1.36 -6.46 8.98
N ALA A 72 -0.25 -6.22 8.29
CA ALA A 72 0.93 -5.58 8.83
C ALA A 72 0.89 -4.08 8.51
N LEU A 73 0.94 -3.23 9.55
CA LEU A 73 0.89 -1.78 9.44
C LEU A 73 2.20 -1.15 9.91
N VAL A 74 2.83 -0.36 9.08
CA VAL A 74 3.87 0.57 9.52
C VAL A 74 3.27 1.97 9.57
N VAL A 75 3.32 2.63 10.73
CA VAL A 75 2.96 4.05 10.85
C VAL A 75 4.23 4.87 10.94
N ALA A 76 4.43 5.78 10.00
CA ALA A 76 5.55 6.70 9.98
C ALA A 76 5.05 8.11 10.32
N VAL A 77 5.46 8.61 11.47
CA VAL A 77 5.01 9.91 11.99
C VAL A 77 6.12 10.93 11.86
N GLN A 78 5.84 12.03 11.17
CA GLN A 78 6.73 13.18 11.14
C GLN A 78 6.85 13.81 12.53
N THR A 79 8.08 14.01 12.97
CA THR A 79 8.42 14.51 14.31
C THR A 79 9.36 15.70 14.30
N ASN A 80 9.56 16.36 13.17
CA ASN A 80 10.37 17.58 13.07
C ASN A 80 9.77 18.77 13.86
N ASP A 81 10.41 19.93 13.86
CA ASP A 81 9.96 21.13 14.58
C ASP A 81 8.55 21.59 14.15
N LEU A 82 8.22 21.43 12.87
CA LEU A 82 6.91 21.81 12.29
C LEU A 82 5.77 20.88 12.76
N ALA A 83 6.10 19.70 13.25
CA ALA A 83 5.11 18.71 13.69
C ALA A 83 4.56 18.96 15.10
N ALA A 84 5.14 19.86 15.89
CA ALA A 84 4.81 20.02 17.31
C ALA A 84 3.31 20.13 17.61
N ALA A 85 2.58 20.97 16.86
CA ALA A 85 1.14 21.15 17.03
C ALA A 85 0.32 19.92 16.59
N ALA A 86 0.77 19.21 15.55
CA ALA A 86 0.14 17.99 15.06
C ALA A 86 0.35 16.82 16.04
N LEU A 87 1.54 16.71 16.64
CA LEU A 87 1.88 15.65 17.58
C LEU A 87 0.96 15.62 18.81
N LEU A 88 0.43 16.77 19.25
CA LEU A 88 -0.56 16.82 20.33
C LEU A 88 -1.85 16.05 19.99
N LYS A 89 -2.20 15.98 18.70
CA LYS A 89 -3.35 15.22 18.18
C LYS A 89 -2.93 13.77 17.89
N ILE A 90 -1.79 13.57 17.26
CA ILE A 90 -1.28 12.26 16.84
C ILE A 90 -1.07 11.32 18.04
N ARG A 91 -0.57 11.83 19.16
CA ARG A 91 -0.43 11.02 20.40
C ARG A 91 -1.75 10.42 20.88
N LYS A 92 -2.88 11.11 20.66
CA LYS A 92 -4.20 10.68 21.13
C LYS A 92 -4.81 9.55 20.32
N ILE A 93 -4.37 9.34 19.07
CA ILE A 93 -4.90 8.24 18.24
C ILE A 93 -4.20 6.90 18.50
N GLY A 94 -3.15 6.87 19.32
CA GLY A 94 -2.34 5.66 19.56
C GLY A 94 -3.13 4.45 20.04
N SER A 95 -4.23 4.66 20.80
CA SER A 95 -5.07 3.58 21.28
C SER A 95 -6.05 3.02 20.24
N MET A 96 -6.32 3.79 19.18
CA MET A 96 -7.32 3.38 18.18
C MET A 96 -6.70 2.87 16.87
N VAL A 97 -5.48 3.29 16.50
CA VAL A 97 -4.92 2.97 15.20
C VAL A 97 -4.81 1.46 14.99
N GLN A 98 -4.25 0.73 15.95
CA GLN A 98 -4.07 -0.72 15.81
C GLN A 98 -5.41 -1.47 15.78
N PRO A 99 -6.33 -1.35 16.75
CA PRO A 99 -7.57 -2.11 16.72
C PRO A 99 -8.47 -1.77 15.54
N VAL A 100 -8.46 -0.51 15.08
CA VAL A 100 -9.31 -0.08 13.96
C VAL A 100 -8.76 -0.55 12.62
N ILE A 101 -7.42 -0.53 12.43
CA ILE A 101 -6.81 -0.82 11.13
C ILE A 101 -6.38 -2.28 11.02
N THR A 102 -5.63 -2.81 12.01
CA THR A 102 -5.07 -4.16 11.89
C THR A 102 -5.93 -5.26 12.49
N GLY A 103 -6.86 -4.88 13.37
CA GLY A 103 -7.66 -5.86 14.13
C GLY A 103 -6.80 -6.72 15.06
N GLU A 104 -7.36 -7.84 15.51
CA GLU A 104 -6.72 -8.74 16.49
C GLU A 104 -5.56 -9.57 15.92
N LEU A 105 -5.63 -9.90 14.63
CA LEU A 105 -4.63 -10.77 13.97
C LEU A 105 -3.45 -9.99 13.39
N GLY A 106 -3.53 -8.67 13.35
CA GLY A 106 -2.52 -7.84 12.72
C GLY A 106 -1.43 -7.37 13.68
N ALA A 107 -0.38 -6.80 13.09
CA ALA A 107 0.72 -6.22 13.84
C ALA A 107 1.07 -4.82 13.32
N MET A 108 1.60 -3.98 14.19
CA MET A 108 1.96 -2.61 13.86
C MET A 108 3.39 -2.27 14.31
N ALA A 109 4.11 -1.50 13.49
CA ALA A 109 5.38 -0.85 13.83
C ALA A 109 5.24 0.67 13.77
N LEU A 110 6.07 1.39 14.51
CA LEU A 110 6.08 2.87 14.55
C LEU A 110 7.46 3.42 14.19
N LEU A 111 7.48 4.26 13.17
CA LEU A 111 8.63 5.06 12.77
C LEU A 111 8.44 6.53 13.18
N THR A 112 9.51 7.18 13.60
CA THR A 112 9.59 8.65 13.69
C THR A 112 10.45 9.18 12.56
N VAL A 113 10.02 10.29 11.98
CA VAL A 113 10.59 10.89 10.77
C VAL A 113 10.94 12.34 11.03
N ASP A 114 12.22 12.64 11.03
CA ASP A 114 12.78 13.98 11.20
C ASP A 114 13.82 14.21 10.08
N ASP A 115 15.07 14.52 10.38
CA ASP A 115 16.23 14.51 9.47
C ASP A 115 16.71 13.08 9.16
N ARG A 116 16.25 12.13 9.91
CA ARG A 116 16.47 10.69 9.76
C ARG A 116 15.23 9.90 10.19
N VAL A 117 15.21 8.63 9.81
CA VAL A 117 14.17 7.69 10.22
C VAL A 117 14.63 6.87 11.40
N THR A 118 13.81 6.80 12.44
CA THR A 118 14.09 5.97 13.62
C THR A 118 12.94 5.00 13.86
N VAL A 119 13.24 3.72 14.10
CA VAL A 119 12.27 2.74 14.53
C VAL A 119 11.97 2.97 16.00
N SER A 120 10.84 3.62 16.28
CA SER A 120 10.39 3.88 17.67
C SER A 120 9.80 2.64 18.33
N LYS A 121 9.17 1.78 17.52
CA LYS A 121 8.65 0.49 17.96
C LYS A 121 8.68 -0.50 16.79
N GLU A 122 9.31 -1.63 17.02
CA GLU A 122 9.25 -2.78 16.11
C GLU A 122 7.84 -3.37 16.08
N PHE A 123 7.57 -4.26 15.12
CA PHE A 123 6.25 -4.88 14.99
C PHE A 123 5.79 -5.55 16.30
N THR A 124 4.62 -5.16 16.75
CA THR A 124 3.93 -5.75 17.90
C THR A 124 2.44 -5.91 17.59
N ALA A 125 1.82 -6.95 18.15
CA ALA A 125 0.37 -7.12 18.16
C ALA A 125 -0.28 -6.54 19.44
N ASP A 126 0.51 -6.04 20.40
CA ASP A 126 -0.02 -5.46 21.63
C ASP A 126 -0.39 -3.98 21.47
N PRO A 127 -1.70 -3.63 21.49
CA PRO A 127 -2.16 -2.25 21.36
C PRO A 127 -1.72 -1.35 22.50
N ASN A 128 -1.43 -1.89 23.71
CA ASN A 128 -0.96 -1.10 24.85
C ASN A 128 0.48 -0.63 24.64
N GLU A 129 1.35 -1.49 24.08
CA GLU A 129 2.71 -1.10 23.72
C GLU A 129 2.70 0.01 22.68
N MET A 130 1.80 -0.09 21.69
CA MET A 130 1.66 0.92 20.65
C MET A 130 1.13 2.24 21.22
N THR A 131 0.11 2.20 22.08
CA THR A 131 -0.42 3.38 22.77
C THR A 131 0.68 4.11 23.57
N LYS A 132 1.52 3.36 24.29
CA LYS A 132 2.66 3.93 25.03
C LYS A 132 3.67 4.57 24.09
N SER A 133 3.94 3.95 22.94
CA SER A 133 4.89 4.46 21.94
C SER A 133 4.40 5.76 21.30
N PHE A 134 3.12 5.85 20.94
CA PHE A 134 2.51 7.10 20.48
C PHE A 134 2.57 8.21 21.54
N GLY A 135 2.31 7.88 22.80
CA GLY A 135 2.38 8.85 23.91
C GLY A 135 3.77 9.46 24.09
N ARG A 136 4.83 8.76 23.68
CA ARG A 136 6.23 9.22 23.79
C ARG A 136 6.71 10.03 22.59
N LEU A 137 5.93 10.14 21.52
CA LEU A 137 6.29 10.97 20.36
C LEU A 137 6.59 12.40 20.81
N SER A 138 7.69 12.97 20.37
CA SER A 138 8.11 14.34 20.69
C SER A 138 8.65 15.04 19.46
N ALA A 139 8.45 16.36 19.39
CA ALA A 139 9.01 17.15 18.32
C ALA A 139 10.52 17.23 18.41
N GLY A 140 11.20 17.00 17.28
CA GLY A 140 12.61 17.27 17.09
C GLY A 140 12.89 18.76 16.84
N ARG A 141 14.11 19.06 16.41
CA ARG A 141 14.58 20.42 16.14
C ARG A 141 14.88 20.67 14.66
N SER A 142 14.89 19.65 13.85
CA SER A 142 15.14 19.76 12.42
C SER A 142 13.94 20.32 11.68
N ARG A 143 14.17 20.89 10.50
CA ARG A 143 13.11 21.25 9.54
C ARG A 143 12.95 20.27 8.40
N SER A 144 13.78 19.22 8.38
CA SER A 144 13.69 18.13 7.41
C SER A 144 12.52 17.21 7.73
N ALA A 145 12.03 16.53 6.70
CA ALA A 145 10.99 15.52 6.81
C ALA A 145 11.23 14.48 5.72
N VAL A 146 12.05 13.48 6.03
CA VAL A 146 12.55 12.49 5.07
C VAL A 146 11.51 11.38 4.81
N ALA A 147 10.40 11.75 4.19
CA ALA A 147 9.25 10.86 3.98
C ALA A 147 9.56 9.70 3.02
N LEU A 148 10.39 9.93 1.98
CA LEU A 148 10.82 8.86 1.07
C LEU A 148 11.76 7.87 1.76
N ASP A 149 12.68 8.34 2.59
CA ASP A 149 13.53 7.45 3.39
C ASP A 149 12.70 6.65 4.39
N ALA A 150 11.63 7.23 4.95
CA ALA A 150 10.69 6.51 5.80
C ALA A 150 9.93 5.42 5.06
N ALA A 151 9.51 5.68 3.82
CA ALA A 151 8.88 4.67 2.98
C ALA A 151 9.86 3.54 2.61
N ALA A 152 11.11 3.87 2.28
CA ALA A 152 12.16 2.88 2.05
C ALA A 152 12.42 2.02 3.30
N ARG A 153 12.50 2.66 4.49
CA ARG A 153 12.68 1.93 5.75
C ARG A 153 11.50 1.01 6.07
N ALA A 154 10.27 1.45 5.75
CA ALA A 154 9.08 0.61 5.89
C ALA A 154 9.15 -0.64 5.00
N VAL A 155 9.64 -0.52 3.76
CA VAL A 155 9.87 -1.67 2.87
C VAL A 155 10.79 -2.70 3.52
N GLU A 156 11.89 -2.26 4.13
CA GLU A 156 12.84 -3.15 4.82
C GLU A 156 12.16 -3.89 5.99
N LEU A 157 11.35 -3.19 6.78
CA LEU A 157 10.60 -3.80 7.88
C LEU A 157 9.59 -4.83 7.39
N PHE A 158 8.89 -4.57 6.28
CA PHE A 158 7.94 -5.51 5.71
C PHE A 158 8.60 -6.74 5.09
N ARG A 159 9.82 -6.65 4.56
CA ARG A 159 10.57 -7.80 4.04
C ARG A 159 10.89 -8.84 5.12
N ALA A 160 11.02 -8.42 6.36
CA ALA A 160 11.21 -9.30 7.51
C ALA A 160 9.91 -9.99 7.98
N ARG A 161 8.76 -9.64 7.39
CA ARG A 161 7.44 -10.19 7.74
C ARG A 161 7.03 -11.34 6.82
N PRO A 162 6.12 -12.22 7.27
CA PRO A 162 5.56 -13.28 6.43
C PRO A 162 4.96 -12.75 5.13
N SER A 163 5.13 -13.50 4.04
CA SER A 163 4.70 -13.09 2.69
C SER A 163 3.18 -13.07 2.49
N GLY A 164 2.42 -13.74 3.36
CA GLY A 164 0.95 -13.81 3.28
C GLY A 164 0.22 -12.64 3.92
N GLU A 165 0.92 -11.68 4.52
CA GLU A 165 0.30 -10.51 5.16
C GLU A 165 0.00 -9.40 4.16
N ARG A 166 -1.12 -8.70 4.37
CA ARG A 166 -1.41 -7.43 3.68
C ARG A 166 -0.55 -6.35 4.30
N ARG A 167 0.15 -5.58 3.48
CA ARG A 167 1.16 -4.61 3.91
C ARG A 167 0.67 -3.19 3.67
N VAL A 168 0.61 -2.40 4.73
CA VAL A 168 0.13 -1.01 4.67
C VAL A 168 1.11 -0.08 5.35
N LEU A 169 1.45 1.03 4.67
CA LEU A 169 2.20 2.14 5.22
C LEU A 169 1.25 3.34 5.41
N LEU A 170 1.12 3.81 6.64
CA LEU A 170 0.42 5.05 6.97
C LEU A 170 1.43 6.15 7.27
N LEU A 171 1.57 7.10 6.37
CA LEU A 171 2.39 8.30 6.57
C LEU A 171 1.56 9.39 7.25
N ILE A 172 2.00 9.90 8.38
CA ILE A 172 1.37 11.03 9.08
C ILE A 172 2.34 12.20 9.13
N GLY A 173 2.12 13.21 8.29
CA GLY A 173 3.06 14.31 8.15
C GLY A 173 2.63 15.38 7.17
N GLU A 174 3.57 16.21 6.73
CA GLU A 174 3.35 17.15 5.63
C GLU A 174 3.27 16.40 4.28
N ALA A 175 2.69 17.07 3.29
CA ALA A 175 2.51 16.47 1.97
C ALA A 175 3.81 16.35 1.16
N LYS A 176 4.82 17.15 1.51
CA LYS A 176 6.07 17.28 0.76
C LYS A 176 7.24 16.65 1.52
N ASP A 177 8.02 15.86 0.81
CA ASP A 177 9.31 15.37 1.28
C ASP A 177 10.34 16.51 1.37
N ARG A 178 11.18 16.47 2.40
CA ARG A 178 12.22 17.48 2.64
C ARG A 178 13.51 16.83 3.13
N GLY A 179 14.35 16.45 2.21
CA GLY A 179 15.71 16.03 2.51
C GLY A 179 15.99 14.53 2.46
N SER A 180 15.05 13.71 1.96
CA SER A 180 15.34 12.30 1.73
C SER A 180 16.48 12.11 0.74
N THR A 181 17.25 11.06 0.97
CA THR A 181 18.28 10.56 0.05
C THR A 181 17.70 9.59 -0.98
N ALA A 182 16.65 8.91 -0.62
CA ALA A 182 15.91 8.00 -1.51
C ALA A 182 15.19 8.77 -2.63
N LYS A 183 15.18 8.18 -3.82
CA LYS A 183 14.47 8.73 -4.98
C LYS A 183 13.05 8.19 -5.04
N LEU A 184 12.10 9.02 -5.44
CA LEU A 184 10.68 8.66 -5.51
C LEU A 184 10.44 7.41 -6.37
N GLU A 185 11.09 7.35 -7.54
CA GLU A 185 10.92 6.25 -8.49
C GLU A 185 11.37 4.92 -7.88
N THR A 186 12.55 4.92 -7.23
CA THR A 186 13.09 3.73 -6.56
C THR A 186 12.19 3.27 -5.42
N VAL A 187 11.70 4.23 -4.61
CA VAL A 187 10.79 3.91 -3.49
C VAL A 187 9.47 3.34 -3.99
N LEU A 188 8.89 3.94 -5.04
CA LEU A 188 7.65 3.43 -5.65
C LEU A 188 7.81 2.04 -6.22
N GLU A 189 8.91 1.77 -6.95
CA GLU A 189 9.22 0.43 -7.43
C GLU A 189 9.25 -0.58 -6.27
N GLN A 190 9.98 -0.27 -5.20
CA GLN A 190 10.07 -1.15 -4.03
C GLN A 190 8.72 -1.38 -3.37
N LEU A 191 7.91 -0.33 -3.16
CA LEU A 191 6.57 -0.44 -2.59
C LEU A 191 5.67 -1.32 -3.45
N GLN A 192 5.72 -1.16 -4.78
CA GLN A 192 4.91 -1.93 -5.71
C GLN A 192 5.33 -3.40 -5.80
N ARG A 193 6.64 -3.70 -5.79
CA ARG A 193 7.16 -5.08 -5.76
C ARG A 193 6.75 -5.82 -4.49
N GLU A 194 6.76 -5.13 -3.35
CA GLU A 194 6.39 -5.70 -2.05
C GLU A 194 4.87 -5.63 -1.76
N ASN A 195 4.05 -5.20 -2.74
CA ASN A 195 2.60 -5.02 -2.58
C ASN A 195 2.21 -4.16 -1.38
N ILE A 196 2.98 -3.12 -1.08
CA ILE A 196 2.73 -2.20 0.02
C ILE A 196 1.79 -1.10 -0.45
N GLN A 197 0.64 -0.96 0.22
CA GLN A 197 -0.31 0.11 -0.01
C GLN A 197 -0.01 1.29 0.90
N VAL A 198 0.03 2.51 0.36
CA VAL A 198 0.38 3.71 1.13
C VAL A 198 -0.84 4.59 1.33
N TYR A 199 -1.16 4.88 2.59
CA TYR A 199 -2.07 5.94 2.98
C TYR A 199 -1.29 7.10 3.56
N SER A 200 -1.77 8.33 3.32
CA SER A 200 -1.13 9.53 3.85
C SER A 200 -2.15 10.41 4.54
N ALA A 201 -1.96 10.61 5.84
CA ALA A 201 -2.70 11.60 6.63
C ALA A 201 -1.87 12.88 6.73
N THR A 202 -2.25 13.91 5.97
CA THR A 202 -1.46 15.12 5.85
C THR A 202 -2.04 16.29 6.63
N TYR A 203 -1.16 17.13 7.17
CA TYR A 203 -1.49 18.42 7.74
C TYR A 203 -0.67 19.52 7.06
N SER A 204 -1.13 20.76 7.13
CA SER A 204 -0.35 21.92 6.68
C SER A 204 0.17 22.68 7.90
N ALA A 205 1.47 22.86 7.98
CA ALA A 205 2.09 23.68 9.02
C ALA A 205 1.65 25.16 8.95
N THR A 206 1.19 25.61 7.77
CA THR A 206 0.74 27.00 7.53
C THR A 206 -0.77 27.21 7.73
N MET A 207 -1.56 26.14 7.84
CA MET A 207 -3.02 26.20 7.92
C MET A 207 -3.56 26.16 9.36
N THR A 208 -2.99 26.95 10.26
CA THR A 208 -3.58 27.11 11.60
C THR A 208 -4.77 28.08 11.63
N GLN A 209 -5.14 28.74 10.54
CA GLN A 209 -6.16 29.80 10.57
C GLN A 209 -7.22 29.85 9.45
N PHE A 210 -7.17 29.05 8.41
CA PHE A 210 -8.21 29.15 7.36
C PHE A 210 -8.77 27.80 6.95
N THR A 211 -10.06 27.65 7.22
CA THR A 211 -10.92 26.59 6.70
C THR A 211 -11.01 26.66 5.18
N THR A 212 -10.49 25.67 4.48
CA THR A 212 -10.86 25.45 3.09
C THR A 212 -11.27 24.01 2.88
N ARG A 213 -12.43 23.86 2.24
CA ARG A 213 -13.03 22.61 1.84
C ARG A 213 -12.02 21.75 1.11
N ALA A 214 -11.77 20.56 1.66
CA ALA A 214 -11.01 19.52 0.98
C ALA A 214 -11.73 19.17 -0.31
N SER A 215 -11.10 19.43 -1.44
CA SER A 215 -11.55 18.91 -2.73
C SER A 215 -11.19 17.42 -2.80
N GLU A 216 -12.03 16.59 -2.22
CA GLU A 216 -12.03 15.15 -2.42
C GLU A 216 -12.61 14.85 -3.81
N ARG A 217 -11.85 15.08 -4.85
CA ARG A 217 -12.18 14.53 -6.16
C ARG A 217 -11.12 13.52 -6.54
N PRO A 218 -11.44 12.22 -6.48
CA PRO A 218 -10.61 11.23 -7.14
C PRO A 218 -10.63 11.56 -8.63
N ARG A 219 -9.47 11.73 -9.25
CA ARG A 219 -9.39 11.77 -10.70
C ARG A 219 -9.70 10.37 -11.21
N PRO A 220 -10.60 10.21 -12.19
CA PRO A 220 -10.85 8.92 -12.79
C PRO A 220 -9.54 8.40 -13.40
N SER A 221 -9.18 7.17 -13.08
CA SER A 221 -8.14 6.43 -13.75
C SER A 221 -8.65 6.02 -15.13
N GLY A 222 -8.54 6.92 -16.06
CA GLY A 222 -8.98 6.74 -17.43
C GLY A 222 -8.14 7.65 -18.31
N ALA A 223 -6.89 7.31 -18.48
CA ALA A 223 -6.07 7.91 -19.52
C ALA A 223 -5.28 6.78 -20.19
N GLU A 224 -5.56 6.63 -21.45
CA GLU A 224 -4.82 5.74 -22.35
C GLU A 224 -3.31 6.06 -22.33
N ASN A 225 -2.57 5.03 -22.05
CA ASN A 225 -1.33 4.57 -22.67
C ASN A 225 -0.30 5.61 -23.14
N ASP A 226 0.37 6.25 -22.17
CA ASP A 226 1.76 6.64 -22.41
C ASP A 226 2.54 6.41 -21.11
N ILE A 227 3.21 5.26 -21.02
CA ILE A 227 3.98 4.82 -19.83
C ILE A 227 5.07 5.85 -19.50
N LEU A 228 5.68 6.45 -20.54
CA LEU A 228 6.70 7.49 -20.40
C LEU A 228 6.12 8.83 -19.94
N ALA A 229 4.92 9.20 -20.41
CA ALA A 229 4.21 10.39 -19.94
C ALA A 229 3.77 10.23 -18.47
N GLY A 230 3.37 9.02 -18.06
CA GLY A 230 3.04 8.68 -16.67
C GLY A 230 4.22 8.86 -15.72
N LEU A 231 5.42 8.44 -16.09
CA LEU A 231 6.62 8.63 -15.28
C LEU A 231 7.02 10.11 -15.15
N GLY A 232 6.90 10.90 -16.22
CA GLY A 232 7.16 12.34 -16.18
C GLY A 232 6.19 13.10 -15.27
N GLU A 233 4.91 12.76 -15.32
CA GLU A 233 3.89 13.33 -14.43
C GLU A 233 4.11 12.88 -12.97
N LEU A 234 4.55 11.66 -12.74
CA LEU A 234 4.94 11.12 -11.43
C LEU A 234 6.04 11.97 -10.80
N VAL A 235 7.12 12.25 -11.54
CA VAL A 235 8.23 13.09 -11.06
C VAL A 235 7.74 14.51 -10.74
N ARG A 236 6.87 15.06 -11.58
CA ARG A 236 6.29 16.39 -11.38
C ARG A 236 5.40 16.45 -10.14
N LEU A 237 4.53 15.46 -9.96
CA LEU A 237 3.66 15.34 -8.77
C LEU A 237 4.49 15.09 -7.50
N GLY A 238 5.49 14.24 -7.56
CA GLY A 238 6.33 13.92 -6.41
C GLY A 238 7.13 15.10 -5.87
N LYS A 239 7.58 16.01 -6.73
CA LYS A 239 8.25 17.24 -6.30
C LYS A 239 7.35 18.21 -5.54
N VAL A 240 6.04 18.18 -5.84
CA VAL A 240 5.05 19.09 -5.23
C VAL A 240 4.31 18.40 -4.08
N ASN A 241 4.02 17.11 -4.19
CA ASN A 241 3.19 16.35 -3.25
C ASN A 241 3.60 14.87 -3.20
N THR A 242 4.67 14.59 -2.48
CA THR A 242 5.21 13.24 -2.30
C THR A 242 4.17 12.29 -1.69
N ALA A 243 3.41 12.76 -0.69
CA ALA A 243 2.39 11.97 -0.01
C ALA A 243 1.28 11.50 -0.97
N GLU A 244 0.87 12.35 -1.92
CA GLU A 244 -0.12 12.00 -2.94
C GLU A 244 0.44 11.03 -3.97
N ALA A 245 1.67 11.26 -4.44
CA ALA A 245 2.33 10.38 -5.40
C ALA A 245 2.45 8.95 -4.86
N LEU A 246 2.95 8.79 -3.63
CA LEU A 246 3.06 7.48 -2.98
C LEU A 246 1.70 6.80 -2.83
N ALA A 247 0.68 7.53 -2.35
CA ALA A 247 -0.64 6.97 -2.11
C ALA A 247 -1.32 6.52 -3.43
N VAL A 248 -1.40 7.39 -4.43
CA VAL A 248 -2.10 7.12 -5.69
C VAL A 248 -1.47 5.95 -6.45
N HIS A 249 -0.15 5.88 -6.53
CA HIS A 249 0.54 4.84 -7.29
C HIS A 249 0.54 3.46 -6.61
N THR A 250 0.25 3.41 -5.31
CA THR A 250 0.14 2.16 -4.54
C THR A 250 -1.31 1.74 -4.24
N GLY A 251 -2.30 2.50 -4.71
CA GLY A 251 -3.72 2.19 -4.54
C GLY A 251 -4.31 2.61 -3.19
N GLY A 252 -3.62 3.48 -2.45
CA GLY A 252 -4.15 4.11 -1.26
C GLY A 252 -4.66 5.52 -1.50
N ARG A 253 -4.72 6.33 -0.43
CA ARG A 253 -5.26 7.71 -0.48
C ARG A 253 -4.44 8.69 0.34
N LYS A 254 -4.43 9.94 -0.13
CA LYS A 254 -4.03 11.08 0.69
C LYS A 254 -5.27 11.74 1.29
N LEU A 255 -5.30 11.86 2.60
CA LEU A 255 -6.34 12.49 3.40
C LEU A 255 -5.74 13.65 4.19
N THR A 256 -6.50 14.69 4.46
CA THR A 256 -5.97 15.89 5.14
C THR A 256 -6.74 16.17 6.42
N PHE A 257 -6.02 16.53 7.49
CA PHE A 257 -6.64 16.87 8.77
C PHE A 257 -6.12 18.20 9.33
N ALA A 258 -6.98 18.90 10.07
CA ALA A 258 -6.65 20.07 10.87
C ALA A 258 -6.98 19.88 12.36
N THR A 259 -7.92 19.00 12.67
CA THR A 259 -8.39 18.74 14.02
C THR A 259 -8.13 17.29 14.45
N LEU A 260 -8.20 17.01 15.75
CA LEU A 260 -8.13 15.64 16.26
C LEU A 260 -9.27 14.78 15.69
N HIS A 261 -10.50 15.29 15.72
CA HIS A 261 -11.67 14.57 15.20
C HIS A 261 -11.51 14.20 13.71
N ALA A 262 -10.95 15.11 12.89
CA ALA A 262 -10.65 14.79 11.49
C ALA A 262 -9.57 13.68 11.36
N LEU A 263 -8.55 13.67 12.23
CA LEU A 263 -7.54 12.61 12.24
C LEU A 263 -8.12 11.26 12.68
N GLU A 264 -8.98 11.25 13.71
CA GLU A 264 -9.73 10.06 14.14
C GLU A 264 -10.61 9.53 13.01
N GLY A 265 -11.31 10.42 12.30
CA GLY A 265 -12.09 10.08 11.11
C GLY A 265 -11.23 9.49 9.97
N ILE A 266 -9.99 9.95 9.79
CA ILE A 266 -9.06 9.36 8.82
C ILE A 266 -8.69 7.94 9.23
N VAL A 267 -8.37 7.69 10.49
CA VAL A 267 -8.02 6.35 10.98
C VAL A 267 -9.21 5.39 10.78
N ALA A 268 -10.42 5.81 11.14
CA ALA A 268 -11.63 5.03 10.93
C ALA A 268 -11.84 4.70 9.44
N ARG A 269 -11.73 5.71 8.56
CA ARG A 269 -11.89 5.54 7.12
C ARG A 269 -10.84 4.61 6.49
N VAL A 270 -9.58 4.72 6.90
CA VAL A 270 -8.51 3.82 6.44
C VAL A 270 -8.82 2.39 6.85
N GLY A 271 -9.29 2.18 8.10
CA GLY A 271 -9.73 0.87 8.57
C GLY A 271 -10.90 0.32 7.73
N GLU A 272 -11.95 1.12 7.55
CA GLU A 272 -13.11 0.75 6.72
C GLU A 272 -12.69 0.39 5.28
N GLU A 273 -11.86 1.21 4.63
CA GLU A 273 -11.39 0.94 3.27
C GLU A 273 -10.58 -0.35 3.22
N LEU A 274 -9.66 -0.58 4.15
CA LEU A 274 -8.83 -1.78 4.16
C LEU A 274 -9.63 -3.06 4.41
N HIS A 275 -10.65 -3.00 5.27
CA HIS A 275 -11.52 -4.14 5.53
C HIS A 275 -12.57 -4.35 4.41
N GLY A 276 -12.93 -3.31 3.68
CA GLY A 276 -13.92 -3.36 2.59
C GLY A 276 -13.32 -3.44 1.19
N GLN A 277 -12.03 -3.76 1.03
CA GLN A 277 -11.39 -3.91 -0.27
C GLN A 277 -11.62 -5.27 -0.90
N TYR A 278 -11.96 -5.27 -2.20
CA TYR A 278 -11.83 -6.46 -3.04
C TYR A 278 -10.35 -6.76 -3.30
N LEU A 279 -9.98 -8.02 -3.29
CA LEU A 279 -8.67 -8.46 -3.72
C LEU A 279 -8.78 -9.09 -5.11
N ILE A 280 -8.36 -8.35 -6.12
CA ILE A 280 -8.31 -8.84 -7.50
C ILE A 280 -6.97 -9.52 -7.74
N SER A 281 -7.00 -10.69 -8.36
CA SER A 281 -5.79 -11.43 -8.72
C SER A 281 -5.82 -11.90 -10.16
N PHE A 282 -4.65 -11.85 -10.82
CA PHE A 282 -4.45 -12.37 -12.18
C PHE A 282 -3.00 -12.81 -12.38
N PRO A 283 -2.74 -13.77 -13.30
CA PRO A 283 -1.37 -14.17 -13.62
C PRO A 283 -0.66 -13.05 -14.38
N SER A 284 0.58 -12.74 -14.00
CA SER A 284 1.42 -11.84 -14.79
C SER A 284 1.86 -12.52 -16.08
N THR A 285 1.60 -11.88 -17.21
CA THR A 285 1.98 -12.36 -18.54
C THR A 285 2.56 -11.21 -19.35
N GLY A 286 3.82 -11.28 -19.71
CA GLY A 286 4.45 -10.23 -20.51
C GLY A 286 5.95 -10.13 -20.29
N PRO A 287 6.61 -9.11 -20.84
CA PRO A 287 8.02 -8.87 -20.62
C PRO A 287 8.28 -8.40 -19.18
N GLU A 288 9.52 -8.58 -18.72
CA GLU A 288 9.95 -8.01 -17.44
C GLU A 288 9.90 -6.47 -17.49
N GLY A 289 9.59 -5.84 -16.37
CA GLY A 289 9.53 -4.40 -16.23
C GLY A 289 8.26 -3.88 -15.56
N PHE A 290 8.00 -2.60 -15.75
CA PHE A 290 6.79 -1.96 -15.24
C PHE A 290 5.58 -2.27 -16.10
N HIS A 291 4.47 -2.66 -15.45
CA HIS A 291 3.17 -2.91 -16.06
C HIS A 291 2.13 -1.96 -15.51
N GLY A 292 1.46 -1.22 -16.39
CA GLY A 292 0.34 -0.36 -16.03
C GLY A 292 -0.94 -1.17 -15.82
N ILE A 293 -1.64 -0.95 -14.70
CA ILE A 293 -2.92 -1.59 -14.38
C ILE A 293 -4.05 -0.58 -14.56
N GLY A 294 -5.08 -0.97 -15.30
CA GLY A 294 -6.36 -0.28 -15.31
C GLY A 294 -7.44 -1.14 -14.66
N VAL A 295 -8.19 -0.58 -13.71
CA VAL A 295 -9.35 -1.23 -13.10
C VAL A 295 -10.56 -0.33 -13.25
N THR A 296 -11.59 -0.83 -13.90
CA THR A 296 -12.89 -0.15 -14.08
C THR A 296 -14.04 -1.11 -13.80
N LEU A 297 -15.22 -0.58 -13.62
CA LEU A 297 -16.45 -1.38 -13.55
C LEU A 297 -17.15 -1.37 -14.91
N ARG A 298 -17.81 -2.48 -15.26
CA ARG A 298 -18.68 -2.52 -16.45
C ARG A 298 -19.82 -1.52 -16.37
N ASP A 299 -20.45 -1.43 -15.19
CA ASP A 299 -21.37 -0.36 -14.86
C ASP A 299 -20.66 0.65 -13.97
N SER A 300 -19.99 1.62 -14.60
CA SER A 300 -19.27 2.69 -13.92
C SER A 300 -20.18 3.83 -13.44
N SER A 301 -21.50 3.77 -13.72
CA SER A 301 -22.42 4.82 -13.38
C SER A 301 -22.44 5.06 -11.86
N LYS A 302 -22.00 6.25 -11.45
CA LYS A 302 -22.07 6.72 -10.05
C LYS A 302 -21.17 5.99 -9.04
N ARG A 303 -20.13 5.28 -9.48
CA ARG A 303 -19.17 4.58 -8.63
C ARG A 303 -17.74 5.07 -8.89
N THR A 304 -16.93 5.08 -7.85
CA THR A 304 -15.50 5.41 -7.93
C THR A 304 -14.69 4.17 -7.58
N VAL A 305 -13.70 3.87 -8.42
CA VAL A 305 -12.77 2.75 -8.23
C VAL A 305 -11.40 3.33 -7.88
N VAL A 306 -10.77 2.80 -6.84
CA VAL A 306 -9.40 3.12 -6.47
C VAL A 306 -8.60 1.83 -6.41
N ALA A 307 -7.52 1.78 -7.19
CA ALA A 307 -6.60 0.66 -7.27
C ALA A 307 -5.19 1.19 -7.52
N ARG A 308 -4.17 0.34 -7.33
CA ARG A 308 -2.80 0.69 -7.71
C ARG A 308 -2.68 0.86 -9.22
N GLN A 309 -1.82 1.77 -9.66
CA GLN A 309 -1.69 2.10 -11.08
C GLN A 309 -0.76 1.17 -11.85
N GLY A 310 -0.03 0.30 -11.17
CA GLY A 310 0.88 -0.63 -11.83
C GLY A 310 1.61 -1.55 -10.86
N TYR A 311 2.42 -2.42 -11.44
CA TYR A 311 3.29 -3.35 -10.74
C TYR A 311 4.58 -3.58 -11.52
N TRP A 312 5.59 -4.13 -10.86
CA TRP A 312 6.82 -4.54 -11.49
C TRP A 312 6.88 -6.06 -11.62
N PHE A 313 7.14 -6.54 -12.82
CA PHE A 313 7.32 -7.95 -13.14
C PHE A 313 8.79 -8.27 -13.38
N GLY A 314 9.24 -9.46 -12.98
CA GLY A 314 10.63 -9.87 -13.11
C GLY A 314 11.52 -9.44 -11.94
N SER A 315 12.79 -9.86 -12.02
CA SER A 315 13.80 -9.52 -11.00
C SER A 315 14.13 -8.04 -11.02
N PRO A 316 14.49 -7.42 -9.88
CA PRO A 316 15.06 -6.08 -9.88
C PRO A 316 16.37 -6.10 -10.68
N PRO A 317 16.68 -5.01 -11.42
CA PRO A 317 17.90 -4.90 -12.23
C PRO A 317 19.16 -4.94 -11.36
#